data_ea09add02ee9145b6d19bd83205e076b
#
_entry.id   ea09add02ee9145b6d19bd83205e076b
#
_cell.length_a   1.000
_cell.length_b   1.000
_cell.length_c   1.000
_cell.angle_alpha   90.00
_cell.angle_beta   90.00
_cell.angle_gamma   90.00
#
_symmetry.space_group_name_H-M   'P 1'
#
loop_
_entity.id
_entity.type
_entity.pdbx_description
1 polymer ?
#
loop_
_entity_poly.entity_id
_entity_poly.type
_entity_poly.pdbx_seq_one_letter_code
_entity_poly.pdbx_strand_id
1 'polypeptide(L)'
;MTLGVGATFGEVMVLGTGRLGQTVLGTVATSIVNLPNIKSISIDRGRDDVFDHYNPGSCTITFLDLTGDWNPKYTAGPYYGKINPLNQMQITAVYSGTTYYLFTGYVASYDYQYQPGVDWATVTVTAVDGFRLMQLASVTTVAGTTAGETTGNRITDILNQISWPASYQAIDTGSITVQADPATERSALSAVQNMEDCELGAFFMSKDGKATFYSRSTVSQKASTALANTRQYNDGTATNGNYQFIDVKYNDQDLANVVTVTRSGGTTQTATNAASISAYYRRTLSRTGLLLQTDAQALAQANMILNYRDTAEMTIRAVGGDISVQPYTTVSALTLELCDPVYVQKQPIVGVDLTVKGLVQGIRHDITPDRWITTIKTGLPLSTAFILGSSEYGILGTSTL
;
A
#
# COMPACT_ATOMS: atom_id res chain seq x y z
N MET A 1 -16.82 -4.18 12.48
CA MET A 1 -15.67 -5.09 12.51
C MET A 1 -16.14 -6.49 12.22
N THR A 2 -15.49 -7.20 11.32
CA THR A 2 -15.78 -8.61 11.02
C THR A 2 -14.56 -9.43 11.41
N LEU A 3 -14.74 -10.47 12.22
CA LEU A 3 -13.69 -11.40 12.60
C LEU A 3 -13.93 -12.74 11.92
N GLY A 4 -12.97 -13.23 11.15
CA GLY A 4 -12.94 -14.60 10.62
C GLY A 4 -12.12 -15.53 11.52
N VAL A 5 -12.32 -16.83 11.41
CA VAL A 5 -11.60 -17.83 12.21
C VAL A 5 -10.39 -18.34 11.42
N GLY A 6 -9.18 -18.05 11.94
CA GLY A 6 -7.92 -18.56 11.39
C GLY A 6 -7.38 -17.79 10.16
N ALA A 7 -6.15 -18.13 9.76
CA ALA A 7 -5.53 -17.62 8.54
C ALA A 7 -6.13 -18.33 7.30
N THR A 8 -7.43 -18.19 7.10
CA THR A 8 -8.12 -18.80 5.96
C THR A 8 -8.53 -17.73 4.97
N PHE A 9 -8.11 -17.91 3.73
CA PHE A 9 -8.64 -17.17 2.61
C PHE A 9 -10.04 -17.71 2.31
N GLY A 10 -10.96 -17.13 2.86
CA GLY A 10 -12.38 -16.93 2.93
C GLY A 10 -13.41 -17.68 2.17
N GLU A 11 -13.27 -18.65 1.35
CA GLU A 11 -14.45 -19.36 0.84
C GLU A 11 -14.73 -20.63 1.64
N VAL A 12 -15.90 -20.62 2.29
CA VAL A 12 -16.45 -21.84 2.93
C VAL A 12 -16.78 -22.85 1.86
N MET A 13 -16.41 -24.10 2.09
CA MET A 13 -16.79 -25.20 1.21
C MET A 13 -18.31 -25.36 1.20
N VAL A 14 -18.93 -24.99 0.09
CA VAL A 14 -20.35 -25.28 -0.18
C VAL A 14 -20.41 -26.64 -0.86
N LEU A 15 -21.25 -27.54 -0.33
CA LEU A 15 -21.44 -28.87 -0.89
C LEU A 15 -21.93 -28.75 -2.35
N GLY A 16 -21.13 -29.24 -3.30
CA GLY A 16 -21.43 -29.17 -4.73
C GLY A 16 -20.58 -28.14 -5.52
N THR A 17 -19.93 -27.16 -4.88
CA THR A 17 -19.10 -26.14 -5.56
C THR A 17 -17.70 -25.97 -4.97
N GLY A 18 -17.49 -26.39 -3.72
CA GLY A 18 -16.19 -26.28 -3.04
C GLY A 18 -15.20 -27.33 -3.54
N ARG A 19 -13.93 -26.94 -3.75
CA ARG A 19 -12.85 -27.85 -4.15
C ARG A 19 -12.07 -28.32 -2.93
N LEU A 20 -11.87 -29.63 -2.83
CA LEU A 20 -11.06 -30.24 -1.76
C LEU A 20 -9.61 -29.70 -1.86
N GLY A 21 -9.08 -29.20 -0.75
CA GLY A 21 -7.75 -28.58 -0.68
C GLY A 21 -7.69 -27.08 -0.98
N GLN A 22 -8.80 -26.46 -1.43
CA GLN A 22 -8.90 -25.01 -1.64
C GLN A 22 -9.95 -24.33 -0.76
N THR A 23 -10.85 -25.11 -0.18
CA THR A 23 -11.90 -24.62 0.72
C THR A 23 -11.82 -25.33 2.05
N VAL A 24 -12.06 -24.62 3.13
CA VAL A 24 -12.01 -25.18 4.49
C VAL A 24 -13.36 -25.81 4.82
N LEU A 25 -13.35 -27.07 5.23
CA LEU A 25 -14.50 -27.69 5.92
C LEU A 25 -14.64 -27.04 7.29
N GLY A 26 -15.45 -26.03 7.40
CA GLY A 26 -15.65 -25.34 8.68
C GLY A 26 -16.81 -24.37 8.63
N THR A 27 -17.40 -24.16 9.77
CA THR A 27 -18.46 -23.20 9.98
C THR A 27 -18.13 -21.83 9.46
N VAL A 28 -19.06 -21.24 8.70
CA VAL A 28 -19.06 -19.81 8.37
C VAL A 28 -18.85 -19.00 9.63
N ALA A 29 -17.68 -18.51 9.84
CA ALA A 29 -17.40 -17.64 10.96
C ALA A 29 -17.21 -16.21 10.47
N THR A 30 -18.20 -15.67 9.81
CA THR A 30 -18.31 -14.24 9.69
C THR A 30 -19.18 -13.78 10.84
N SER A 31 -18.57 -13.51 11.96
CA SER A 31 -19.25 -12.85 13.06
C SER A 31 -19.08 -11.36 12.87
N ILE A 32 -20.16 -10.68 12.47
CA ILE A 32 -20.20 -9.22 12.57
C ILE A 32 -20.26 -8.92 14.07
N VAL A 33 -19.16 -8.42 14.59
CA VAL A 33 -19.09 -8.01 15.99
C VAL A 33 -19.35 -6.50 16.03
N ASN A 34 -20.50 -6.12 16.58
CA ASN A 34 -20.68 -4.77 17.04
C ASN A 34 -19.82 -4.60 18.30
N LEU A 35 -18.78 -3.76 18.20
CA LEU A 35 -18.01 -3.35 19.37
C LEU A 35 -18.69 -2.16 20.02
N PRO A 36 -19.41 -2.33 21.15
CA PRO A 36 -19.83 -1.21 21.93
C PRO A 36 -18.61 -0.55 22.59
N ASN A 37 -18.69 0.73 22.89
CA ASN A 37 -17.67 1.46 23.65
C ASN A 37 -16.28 1.50 22.98
N ILE A 38 -16.23 1.67 21.65
CA ILE A 38 -14.99 1.93 20.94
C ILE A 38 -14.40 3.26 21.41
N LYS A 39 -13.11 3.24 21.79
CA LYS A 39 -12.35 4.44 22.14
C LYS A 39 -11.66 5.03 20.91
N SER A 40 -11.03 4.17 20.11
CA SER A 40 -10.30 4.60 18.92
C SER A 40 -10.09 3.48 17.93
N ILE A 41 -10.00 3.85 16.66
CA ILE A 41 -9.52 3.00 15.57
C ILE A 41 -8.45 3.81 14.84
N SER A 42 -7.27 3.23 14.66
CA SER A 42 -6.21 3.79 13.82
C SER A 42 -5.86 2.78 12.74
N ILE A 43 -5.89 3.23 11.49
CA ILE A 43 -5.54 2.44 10.31
C ILE A 43 -4.44 3.21 9.60
N ASP A 44 -3.34 2.55 9.26
CA ASP A 44 -2.24 3.13 8.48
C ASP A 44 -1.84 2.16 7.39
N ARG A 45 -1.87 2.61 6.12
CA ARG A 45 -1.53 1.84 4.94
C ARG A 45 -0.71 2.72 4.01
N GLY A 46 0.37 2.19 3.47
CA GLY A 46 1.15 2.92 2.48
C GLY A 46 2.66 2.90 2.72
N ARG A 47 3.34 3.87 2.11
CA ARG A 47 4.78 4.12 2.18
C ARG A 47 5.05 5.61 2.28
N ASP A 48 6.28 5.98 2.62
CA ASP A 48 6.68 7.38 2.77
C ASP A 48 7.34 7.95 1.50
N ASP A 49 8.02 7.12 0.73
CA ASP A 49 8.70 7.50 -0.52
C ASP A 49 8.31 6.59 -1.68
N VAL A 50 8.35 7.11 -2.91
CA VAL A 50 7.98 6.39 -4.14
C VAL A 50 8.88 5.18 -4.41
N PHE A 51 10.13 5.22 -3.94
CA PHE A 51 11.09 4.12 -4.11
C PHE A 51 11.15 3.15 -2.93
N ASP A 52 10.39 3.42 -1.87
CA ASP A 52 10.25 2.48 -0.77
C ASP A 52 9.24 1.39 -1.12
N HIS A 53 9.35 0.25 -0.48
CA HIS A 53 8.28 -0.73 -0.52
C HIS A 53 7.08 -0.22 0.29
N TYR A 54 5.88 -0.64 -0.09
CA TYR A 54 4.74 -0.42 0.77
C TYR A 54 4.94 -1.16 2.09
N ASN A 55 4.75 -0.44 3.18
CA ASN A 55 4.80 -1.03 4.52
C ASN A 55 3.59 -1.95 4.75
N PRO A 56 3.73 -3.00 5.57
CA PRO A 56 2.57 -3.76 6.02
C PRO A 56 1.53 -2.82 6.63
N GLY A 57 0.34 -2.81 6.05
CA GLY A 57 -0.77 -2.02 6.56
C GLY A 57 -1.16 -2.50 7.95
N SER A 58 -1.44 -1.58 8.86
CA SER A 58 -1.80 -1.87 10.24
C SER A 58 -3.15 -1.30 10.63
N CYS A 59 -3.83 -1.99 11.53
CA CYS A 59 -5.05 -1.50 12.15
C CYS A 59 -5.01 -1.79 13.65
N THR A 60 -5.23 -0.76 14.46
CA THR A 60 -5.33 -0.88 15.91
C THR A 60 -6.70 -0.39 16.36
N ILE A 61 -7.43 -1.22 17.11
CA ILE A 61 -8.74 -0.89 17.67
C ILE A 61 -8.64 -0.98 19.18
N THR A 62 -9.04 0.07 19.88
CA THR A 62 -9.13 0.09 21.33
C THR A 62 -10.59 0.29 21.77
N PHE A 63 -11.09 -0.56 22.63
CA PHE A 63 -12.46 -0.52 23.14
C PHE A 63 -12.53 -1.00 24.60
N LEU A 64 -13.68 -0.75 25.26
CA LEU A 64 -13.95 -1.26 26.58
C LEU A 64 -14.78 -2.55 26.50
N ASP A 65 -14.26 -3.60 27.10
CA ASP A 65 -14.98 -4.86 27.32
C ASP A 65 -15.62 -4.81 28.71
N LEU A 66 -16.88 -4.37 28.78
CA LEU A 66 -17.61 -4.20 30.04
C LEU A 66 -18.23 -5.49 30.56
N THR A 67 -18.30 -6.52 29.73
CA THR A 67 -18.98 -7.80 30.02
C THR A 67 -18.02 -8.96 30.19
N GLY A 68 -16.73 -8.77 29.82
CA GLY A 68 -15.72 -9.84 29.80
C GLY A 68 -15.87 -10.81 28.60
N ASP A 69 -16.70 -10.48 27.62
CA ASP A 69 -16.96 -11.33 26.45
C ASP A 69 -15.71 -11.55 25.60
N TRP A 70 -14.79 -10.61 25.63
CA TRP A 70 -13.51 -10.68 24.91
C TRP A 70 -12.41 -11.43 25.67
N ASN A 71 -12.69 -11.94 26.86
CA ASN A 71 -11.74 -12.75 27.60
C ASN A 71 -11.65 -14.16 26.99
N PRO A 72 -10.51 -14.59 26.41
CA PRO A 72 -10.37 -15.91 25.79
C PRO A 72 -10.50 -17.09 26.79
N LYS A 73 -10.46 -16.81 28.08
CA LYS A 73 -10.67 -17.80 29.15
C LYS A 73 -12.11 -17.89 29.66
N TYR A 74 -12.99 -17.01 29.20
CA TYR A 74 -14.39 -17.02 29.60
C TYR A 74 -15.17 -18.09 28.79
N THR A 75 -15.26 -19.29 29.33
CA THR A 75 -15.86 -20.46 28.65
C THR A 75 -17.33 -20.32 28.31
N ALA A 76 -18.09 -19.52 29.07
CA ALA A 76 -19.49 -19.22 28.80
C ALA A 76 -19.68 -17.99 27.88
N GLY A 77 -18.62 -17.29 27.51
CA GLY A 77 -18.67 -16.10 26.68
C GLY A 77 -18.99 -16.40 25.20
N PRO A 78 -19.62 -15.47 24.48
CA PRO A 78 -20.04 -15.66 23.09
C PRO A 78 -18.87 -15.85 22.12
N TYR A 79 -17.68 -15.38 22.50
CA TYR A 79 -16.46 -15.44 21.68
C TYR A 79 -15.45 -16.48 22.15
N TYR A 80 -15.81 -17.36 23.12
CA TYR A 80 -14.95 -18.43 23.55
C TYR A 80 -14.51 -19.32 22.38
N GLY A 81 -13.19 -19.55 22.26
CA GLY A 81 -12.58 -20.33 21.18
C GLY A 81 -12.51 -19.63 19.82
N LYS A 82 -13.06 -18.40 19.72
CA LYS A 82 -13.06 -17.63 18.48
C LYS A 82 -12.03 -16.48 18.47
N ILE A 83 -11.47 -16.13 19.62
CA ILE A 83 -10.47 -15.07 19.78
C ILE A 83 -9.09 -15.71 19.66
N ASN A 84 -8.53 -15.69 18.45
CA ASN A 84 -7.22 -16.29 18.17
C ASN A 84 -6.34 -15.35 17.34
N PRO A 85 -5.02 -15.34 17.54
CA PRO A 85 -4.11 -14.72 16.58
C PRO A 85 -4.33 -15.27 15.17
N LEU A 86 -4.03 -14.47 14.14
CA LEU A 86 -4.25 -14.75 12.73
C LEU A 86 -5.73 -14.84 12.30
N ASN A 87 -6.68 -14.53 13.18
CA ASN A 87 -8.05 -14.33 12.73
C ASN A 87 -8.08 -13.19 11.70
N GLN A 88 -8.82 -13.40 10.61
CA GLN A 88 -9.04 -12.32 9.64
C GLN A 88 -9.92 -11.23 10.26
N MET A 89 -9.51 -9.99 10.10
CA MET A 89 -10.23 -8.80 10.57
C MET A 89 -10.50 -7.88 9.39
N GLN A 90 -11.74 -7.41 9.28
CA GLN A 90 -12.14 -6.46 8.25
C GLN A 90 -12.86 -5.27 8.90
N ILE A 91 -12.44 -4.07 8.53
CA ILE A 91 -13.06 -2.81 8.95
C ILE A 91 -13.76 -2.19 7.76
N THR A 92 -15.03 -1.89 7.95
CA THR A 92 -15.86 -1.22 6.95
C THR A 92 -16.55 -0.01 7.56
N ALA A 93 -16.83 0.99 6.71
CA ALA A 93 -17.67 2.11 7.06
C ALA A 93 -18.94 2.11 6.17
N VAL A 94 -20.05 2.47 6.75
CA VAL A 94 -21.30 2.67 5.99
C VAL A 94 -21.59 4.16 5.92
N TYR A 95 -21.69 4.69 4.71
CA TYR A 95 -22.06 6.08 4.46
C TYR A 95 -23.11 6.17 3.36
N SER A 96 -24.20 6.86 3.62
CA SER A 96 -25.34 6.98 2.68
C SER A 96 -25.82 5.64 2.10
N GLY A 97 -25.85 4.58 2.93
CA GLY A 97 -26.30 3.24 2.53
C GLY A 97 -25.25 2.42 1.74
N THR A 98 -24.09 2.98 1.44
CA THR A 98 -22.99 2.28 0.76
C THR A 98 -21.94 1.83 1.78
N THR A 99 -21.51 0.57 1.66
CA THR A 99 -20.44 0.01 2.48
C THR A 99 -19.09 0.21 1.80
N TYR A 100 -18.15 0.81 2.53
CA TYR A 100 -16.77 1.04 2.09
C TYR A 100 -15.81 0.22 2.93
N TYR A 101 -14.90 -0.50 2.28
CA TYR A 101 -13.79 -1.14 2.96
C TYR A 101 -12.77 -0.08 3.39
N LEU A 102 -12.22 -0.25 4.59
CA LEU A 102 -11.11 0.59 5.08
C LEU A 102 -9.84 -0.22 5.26
N PHE A 103 -10.00 -1.44 5.78
CA PHE A 103 -8.88 -2.33 6.07
C PHE A 103 -9.32 -3.79 6.10
N THR A 104 -8.49 -4.66 5.56
CA THR A 104 -8.59 -6.11 5.70
C THR A 104 -7.23 -6.67 6.06
N GLY A 105 -7.14 -7.43 7.15
CA GLY A 105 -5.87 -8.00 7.61
C GLY A 105 -6.09 -9.13 8.61
N TYR A 106 -5.03 -9.48 9.34
CA TYR A 106 -4.98 -10.62 10.26
C TYR A 106 -4.52 -10.14 11.63
N VAL A 107 -5.23 -10.54 12.66
CA VAL A 107 -4.94 -10.13 14.03
C VAL A 107 -3.56 -10.63 14.45
N ALA A 108 -2.74 -9.70 14.92
CA ALA A 108 -1.42 -9.97 15.46
C ALA A 108 -1.48 -10.21 16.96
N SER A 109 -2.24 -9.38 17.69
CA SER A 109 -2.37 -9.48 19.15
C SER A 109 -3.74 -9.00 19.64
N TYR A 110 -4.09 -9.49 20.79
CA TYR A 110 -5.17 -9.01 21.66
C TYR A 110 -4.53 -8.66 22.99
N ASP A 111 -4.48 -7.38 23.34
CA ASP A 111 -3.86 -6.90 24.56
C ASP A 111 -4.94 -6.42 25.54
N TYR A 112 -4.88 -6.92 26.77
CA TYR A 112 -5.89 -6.69 27.80
C TYR A 112 -5.29 -5.87 28.95
N GLN A 113 -5.91 -4.75 29.28
CA GLN A 113 -5.53 -3.93 30.43
C GLN A 113 -6.65 -3.96 31.45
N TYR A 114 -6.38 -4.55 32.61
CA TYR A 114 -7.26 -4.61 33.76
C TYR A 114 -6.83 -3.58 34.81
N GLN A 115 -7.79 -2.94 35.44
CA GLN A 115 -7.53 -2.02 36.57
C GLN A 115 -7.98 -2.69 37.86
N PRO A 116 -7.22 -2.60 38.98
CA PRO A 116 -7.65 -3.14 40.26
C PRO A 116 -8.98 -2.54 40.73
N GLY A 117 -9.91 -3.42 41.13
CA GLY A 117 -11.24 -3.00 41.61
C GLY A 117 -12.27 -2.68 40.53
N VAL A 118 -11.98 -3.02 39.27
CA VAL A 118 -12.90 -2.84 38.14
C VAL A 118 -13.07 -4.16 37.40
N ASP A 119 -14.29 -4.55 37.09
CA ASP A 119 -14.61 -5.83 36.44
C ASP A 119 -14.48 -5.80 34.90
N TRP A 120 -14.18 -4.63 34.32
CA TRP A 120 -14.03 -4.46 32.87
C TRP A 120 -12.57 -4.28 32.43
N ALA A 121 -12.29 -4.58 31.19
CA ALA A 121 -10.97 -4.45 30.59
C ALA A 121 -10.97 -3.42 29.45
N THR A 122 -9.84 -2.71 29.27
CA THR A 122 -9.55 -2.08 27.99
C THR A 122 -8.89 -3.13 27.09
N VAL A 123 -9.49 -3.39 25.94
CA VAL A 123 -8.97 -4.35 24.96
C VAL A 123 -8.42 -3.56 23.78
N THR A 124 -7.18 -3.89 23.40
CA THR A 124 -6.54 -3.38 22.19
C THR A 124 -6.30 -4.54 21.23
N VAL A 125 -6.89 -4.48 20.06
CA VAL A 125 -6.69 -5.46 18.98
C VAL A 125 -5.81 -4.84 17.92
N THR A 126 -4.68 -5.46 17.64
CA THR A 126 -3.76 -5.04 16.58
C THR A 126 -3.78 -6.06 15.44
N ALA A 127 -3.99 -5.59 14.22
CA ALA A 127 -3.96 -6.41 13.02
C ALA A 127 -2.99 -5.83 11.98
N VAL A 128 -2.46 -6.72 11.15
CA VAL A 128 -1.57 -6.42 10.03
C VAL A 128 -2.18 -7.01 8.77
N ASP A 129 -2.04 -6.37 7.64
CA ASP A 129 -2.59 -6.84 6.37
C ASP A 129 -1.97 -8.16 5.88
N GLY A 130 -2.28 -8.57 4.65
CA GLY A 130 -1.81 -9.83 4.08
C GLY A 130 -0.29 -9.96 3.97
N PHE A 131 0.48 -8.87 4.05
CA PHE A 131 1.94 -8.94 4.10
C PHE A 131 2.46 -9.77 5.27
N ARG A 132 1.73 -9.79 6.39
CA ARG A 132 2.06 -10.67 7.51
C ARG A 132 2.11 -12.14 7.10
N LEU A 133 1.14 -12.60 6.32
CA LEU A 133 1.11 -14.00 5.87
C LEU A 133 2.25 -14.29 4.89
N MET A 134 2.51 -13.35 3.96
CA MET A 134 3.62 -13.48 3.01
C MET A 134 4.99 -13.44 3.69
N GLN A 135 5.11 -12.72 4.80
CA GLN A 135 6.35 -12.69 5.60
C GLN A 135 6.58 -14.01 6.35
N LEU A 136 5.51 -14.64 6.83
CA LEU A 136 5.57 -15.93 7.52
C LEU A 136 5.78 -17.11 6.55
N ALA A 137 5.37 -16.98 5.30
CA ALA A 137 5.52 -18.02 4.29
C ALA A 137 6.95 -18.01 3.72
N SER A 138 7.61 -19.18 3.72
CA SER A 138 8.94 -19.37 3.14
C SER A 138 8.85 -20.00 1.75
N VAL A 139 9.66 -19.51 0.82
CA VAL A 139 9.83 -20.07 -0.53
C VAL A 139 11.32 -20.31 -0.80
N THR A 140 11.65 -21.45 -1.40
CA THR A 140 13.03 -21.76 -1.82
C THR A 140 13.10 -21.77 -3.34
N THR A 141 12.39 -22.69 -3.97
CA THR A 141 12.25 -22.74 -5.43
C THR A 141 10.80 -22.51 -5.78
N VAL A 142 10.53 -21.52 -6.61
CA VAL A 142 9.17 -21.21 -7.05
C VAL A 142 8.87 -22.04 -8.31
N ALA A 143 7.82 -22.83 -8.26
CA ALA A 143 7.41 -23.70 -9.37
C ALA A 143 6.86 -22.88 -10.55
N GLY A 144 7.12 -23.35 -11.76
CA GLY A 144 6.63 -22.70 -12.99
C GLY A 144 7.50 -21.56 -13.52
N THR A 145 8.46 -21.08 -12.73
CA THR A 145 9.27 -19.92 -13.06
C THR A 145 10.34 -20.21 -14.12
N THR A 146 10.49 -19.29 -15.06
CA THR A 146 11.51 -19.37 -16.12
C THR A 146 12.23 -18.04 -16.28
N ALA A 147 13.47 -18.09 -16.80
CA ALA A 147 14.16 -16.86 -17.21
C ALA A 147 13.42 -16.22 -18.39
N GLY A 148 13.30 -14.89 -18.36
CA GLY A 148 12.61 -14.13 -19.41
C GLY A 148 11.11 -13.93 -19.18
N GLU A 149 10.54 -14.48 -18.09
CA GLU A 149 9.18 -14.13 -17.70
C GLU A 149 9.10 -12.70 -17.15
N THR A 150 7.88 -12.14 -17.13
CA THR A 150 7.64 -10.81 -16.61
C THR A 150 7.54 -10.81 -15.09
N THR A 151 7.78 -9.63 -14.47
CA THR A 151 7.68 -9.43 -13.03
C THR A 151 6.35 -9.85 -12.45
N GLY A 152 5.23 -9.52 -13.12
CA GLY A 152 3.89 -9.88 -12.65
C GLY A 152 3.60 -11.37 -12.73
N ASN A 153 4.07 -12.06 -13.78
CA ASN A 153 3.94 -13.51 -13.85
C ASN A 153 4.71 -14.16 -12.70
N ARG A 154 5.95 -13.71 -12.44
CA ARG A 154 6.75 -14.19 -11.31
C ARG A 154 6.04 -13.94 -9.95
N ILE A 155 5.42 -12.79 -9.76
CA ILE A 155 4.63 -12.50 -8.55
C ILE A 155 3.47 -13.50 -8.44
N THR A 156 2.77 -13.76 -9.52
CA THR A 156 1.67 -14.74 -9.57
C THR A 156 2.14 -16.14 -9.18
N ASP A 157 3.29 -16.59 -9.71
CA ASP A 157 3.86 -17.89 -9.37
C ASP A 157 4.27 -17.97 -7.90
N ILE A 158 4.87 -16.91 -7.33
CA ILE A 158 5.19 -16.84 -5.90
C ILE A 158 3.90 -16.94 -5.06
N LEU A 159 2.86 -16.20 -5.40
CA LEU A 159 1.58 -16.24 -4.68
C LEU A 159 0.91 -17.62 -4.78
N ASN A 160 0.95 -18.24 -5.95
CA ASN A 160 0.43 -19.59 -6.15
C ASN A 160 1.21 -20.63 -5.32
N GLN A 161 2.55 -20.48 -5.23
CA GLN A 161 3.41 -21.37 -4.44
C GLN A 161 3.03 -21.39 -2.96
N ILE A 162 2.59 -20.25 -2.41
CA ILE A 162 2.11 -20.14 -1.03
C ILE A 162 0.59 -20.36 -0.90
N SER A 163 -0.05 -20.84 -1.95
CA SER A 163 -1.50 -21.10 -2.00
C SER A 163 -2.36 -19.84 -1.76
N TRP A 164 -1.88 -18.67 -2.22
CA TRP A 164 -2.68 -17.44 -2.18
C TRP A 164 -3.81 -17.53 -3.18
N PRO A 165 -5.09 -17.39 -2.78
CA PRO A 165 -6.21 -17.62 -3.70
C PRO A 165 -6.22 -16.62 -4.85
N ALA A 166 -6.54 -17.08 -6.06
CA ALA A 166 -6.59 -16.25 -7.26
C ALA A 166 -7.64 -15.11 -7.15
N SER A 167 -8.73 -15.32 -6.40
CA SER A 167 -9.76 -14.29 -6.14
C SER A 167 -9.23 -13.11 -5.30
N TYR A 168 -8.12 -13.31 -4.59
CA TYR A 168 -7.41 -12.30 -3.81
C TYR A 168 -6.13 -11.80 -4.48
N GLN A 169 -6.02 -11.95 -5.80
CA GLN A 169 -4.91 -11.44 -6.61
C GLN A 169 -5.44 -10.41 -7.63
N ALA A 170 -4.73 -9.29 -7.75
CA ALA A 170 -4.94 -8.25 -8.76
C ALA A 170 -3.56 -7.84 -9.29
N ILE A 171 -2.98 -8.68 -10.17
CA ILE A 171 -1.59 -8.59 -10.57
C ILE A 171 -1.51 -8.23 -12.06
N ASP A 172 -0.89 -7.08 -12.36
CA ASP A 172 -0.51 -6.70 -13.72
C ASP A 172 0.59 -7.64 -14.24
N THR A 173 0.62 -7.90 -15.53
CA THR A 173 1.65 -8.75 -16.14
C THR A 173 3.07 -8.22 -15.92
N GLY A 174 3.24 -6.90 -15.83
CA GLY A 174 4.56 -6.27 -15.80
C GLY A 174 5.17 -6.09 -17.18
N SER A 175 6.17 -5.23 -17.27
CA SER A 175 6.87 -4.93 -18.53
C SER A 175 8.35 -5.35 -18.49
N ILE A 176 8.89 -5.62 -17.32
CA ILE A 176 10.29 -6.02 -17.13
C ILE A 176 10.38 -7.53 -17.07
N THR A 177 11.36 -8.08 -17.78
CA THR A 177 11.70 -9.49 -17.72
C THR A 177 12.76 -9.77 -16.69
N VAL A 178 12.65 -10.92 -16.01
CA VAL A 178 13.53 -11.30 -14.89
C VAL A 178 14.31 -12.58 -15.19
N GLN A 179 15.40 -12.77 -14.42
CA GLN A 179 16.21 -13.98 -14.44
C GLN A 179 15.43 -15.19 -13.90
N ALA A 180 16.00 -16.38 -14.03
CA ALA A 180 15.52 -17.57 -13.36
C ALA A 180 15.43 -17.33 -11.83
N ASP A 181 14.55 -18.07 -11.18
CA ASP A 181 14.44 -18.03 -9.72
C ASP A 181 15.80 -18.41 -9.07
N PRO A 182 16.25 -17.66 -8.04
CA PRO A 182 17.55 -17.90 -7.42
C PRO A 182 17.62 -19.20 -6.62
N ALA A 183 16.49 -19.89 -6.42
CA ALA A 183 16.39 -21.13 -5.65
C ALA A 183 17.02 -21.04 -4.23
N THR A 184 16.92 -19.88 -3.62
CA THR A 184 17.37 -19.61 -2.24
C THR A 184 16.20 -19.42 -1.30
N GLU A 185 16.32 -19.90 -0.07
CA GLU A 185 15.29 -19.74 0.93
C GLU A 185 15.09 -18.26 1.32
N ARG A 186 13.85 -17.79 1.25
CA ARG A 186 13.46 -16.42 1.57
C ARG A 186 11.97 -16.34 1.88
N SER A 187 11.51 -15.26 2.53
CA SER A 187 10.07 -15.05 2.68
C SER A 187 9.42 -14.76 1.32
N ALA A 188 8.16 -15.17 1.16
CA ALA A 188 7.39 -14.85 -0.04
C ALA A 188 7.29 -13.32 -0.25
N LEU A 189 7.16 -12.55 0.83
CA LEU A 189 7.14 -11.08 0.77
C LEU A 189 8.45 -10.54 0.14
N SER A 190 9.61 -11.01 0.62
CA SER A 190 10.90 -10.57 0.07
C SER A 190 11.07 -10.96 -1.40
N ALA A 191 10.54 -12.13 -1.81
CA ALA A 191 10.57 -12.56 -3.20
C ALA A 191 9.70 -11.65 -4.09
N VAL A 192 8.52 -11.25 -3.64
CA VAL A 192 7.61 -10.32 -4.35
C VAL A 192 8.19 -8.92 -4.40
N GLN A 193 8.76 -8.42 -3.28
CA GLN A 193 9.39 -7.10 -3.22
C GLN A 193 10.59 -6.97 -4.18
N ASN A 194 11.35 -8.05 -4.40
CA ASN A 194 12.40 -8.04 -5.42
C ASN A 194 11.82 -7.85 -6.85
N MET A 195 10.63 -8.39 -7.13
CA MET A 195 9.94 -8.17 -8.41
C MET A 195 9.42 -6.74 -8.53
N GLU A 196 8.88 -6.19 -7.45
CA GLU A 196 8.50 -4.77 -7.36
C GLU A 196 9.70 -3.86 -7.65
N ASP A 197 10.85 -4.14 -7.04
CA ASP A 197 12.10 -3.42 -7.27
C ASP A 197 12.59 -3.54 -8.73
N CYS A 198 12.49 -4.71 -9.34
CA CYS A 198 12.86 -4.92 -10.75
C CYS A 198 11.96 -4.12 -11.69
N GLU A 199 10.68 -4.03 -11.42
CA GLU A 199 9.70 -3.29 -12.24
C GLU A 199 9.73 -1.78 -11.99
N LEU A 200 10.13 -1.31 -10.78
CA LEU A 200 9.78 0.01 -10.25
C LEU A 200 8.25 0.21 -10.25
N GLY A 201 7.53 -0.84 -9.90
CA GLY A 201 6.09 -0.88 -9.80
C GLY A 201 5.58 -0.49 -8.41
N ALA A 202 4.38 -0.97 -8.08
CA ALA A 202 3.78 -0.79 -6.77
C ALA A 202 3.09 -2.09 -6.34
N PHE A 203 3.59 -2.73 -5.28
CA PHE A 203 2.97 -3.92 -4.69
C PHE A 203 2.43 -3.61 -3.30
N PHE A 204 1.12 -3.76 -3.10
CA PHE A 204 0.45 -3.46 -1.84
C PHE A 204 -0.76 -4.36 -1.61
N MET A 205 -1.23 -4.38 -0.36
CA MET A 205 -2.52 -4.98 -0.03
C MET A 205 -3.61 -3.93 -0.17
N SER A 206 -4.62 -4.19 -1.01
CA SER A 206 -5.78 -3.29 -1.13
C SER A 206 -6.63 -3.32 0.14
N LYS A 207 -7.47 -2.30 0.34
CA LYS A 207 -8.34 -2.20 1.52
C LYS A 207 -9.35 -3.35 1.66
N ASP A 208 -9.69 -4.02 0.56
CA ASP A 208 -10.52 -5.23 0.52
C ASP A 208 -9.71 -6.53 0.68
N GLY A 209 -8.37 -6.46 0.84
CA GLY A 209 -7.50 -7.58 1.17
C GLY A 209 -6.89 -8.31 -0.02
N LYS A 210 -6.90 -7.72 -1.21
CA LYS A 210 -6.24 -8.32 -2.38
C LYS A 210 -4.76 -7.94 -2.44
N ALA A 211 -3.92 -8.91 -2.78
CA ALA A 211 -2.56 -8.65 -3.22
C ALA A 211 -2.62 -7.96 -4.58
N THR A 212 -2.21 -6.70 -4.62
CA THR A 212 -2.34 -5.84 -5.80
C THR A 212 -0.95 -5.44 -6.28
N PHE A 213 -0.68 -5.67 -7.57
CA PHE A 213 0.55 -5.23 -8.21
C PHE A 213 0.21 -4.39 -9.44
N TYR A 214 0.67 -3.15 -9.42
CA TYR A 214 0.67 -2.28 -10.59
C TYR A 214 2.06 -2.23 -11.20
N SER A 215 2.12 -2.54 -12.47
CA SER A 215 3.33 -2.36 -13.26
C SER A 215 3.70 -0.88 -13.36
N ARG A 216 4.95 -0.59 -13.69
CA ARG A 216 5.40 0.78 -13.96
C ARG A 216 4.54 1.50 -14.99
N SER A 217 4.12 0.79 -16.04
CA SER A 217 3.23 1.36 -17.08
C SER A 217 1.86 1.75 -16.52
N THR A 218 1.27 0.92 -15.67
CA THR A 218 -0.01 1.23 -14.99
C THR A 218 0.14 2.41 -14.04
N VAL A 219 1.22 2.46 -13.26
CA VAL A 219 1.51 3.59 -12.36
C VAL A 219 1.64 4.89 -13.15
N SER A 220 2.40 4.89 -14.26
CA SER A 220 2.51 6.04 -15.17
C SER A 220 1.17 6.45 -15.79
N GLN A 221 0.38 5.47 -16.21
CA GLN A 221 -0.94 5.74 -16.79
C GLN A 221 -1.90 6.36 -15.77
N LYS A 222 -1.90 5.87 -14.53
CA LYS A 222 -2.68 6.48 -13.43
C LYS A 222 -2.24 7.92 -13.18
N ALA A 223 -0.94 8.19 -13.16
CA ALA A 223 -0.38 9.52 -12.99
C ALA A 223 -0.78 10.50 -14.10
N SER A 224 -0.94 10.02 -15.33
CA SER A 224 -1.37 10.80 -16.49
C SER A 224 -2.88 11.02 -16.59
N THR A 225 -3.66 10.48 -15.64
CA THR A 225 -5.12 10.62 -15.62
C THR A 225 -5.52 12.11 -15.67
N ALA A 226 -6.50 12.44 -16.51
CA ALA A 226 -6.98 13.81 -16.66
C ALA A 226 -7.42 14.40 -15.31
N LEU A 227 -7.15 15.69 -15.11
CA LEU A 227 -7.45 16.39 -13.86
C LEU A 227 -8.93 16.26 -13.45
N ALA A 228 -9.85 16.24 -14.44
CA ALA A 228 -11.28 16.04 -14.21
C ALA A 228 -11.63 14.70 -13.54
N ASN A 229 -10.79 13.67 -13.72
CA ASN A 229 -10.97 12.33 -13.15
C ASN A 229 -10.06 12.07 -11.94
N THR A 230 -9.40 13.11 -11.44
CA THR A 230 -8.46 13.04 -10.32
C THR A 230 -9.11 13.60 -9.07
N ARG A 231 -8.84 13.01 -7.91
CA ARG A 231 -9.26 13.58 -6.61
C ARG A 231 -8.56 14.90 -6.39
N GLN A 232 -9.31 15.96 -6.12
CA GLN A 232 -8.78 17.31 -5.97
C GLN A 232 -8.94 17.81 -4.54
N TYR A 233 -7.86 18.33 -3.97
CA TYR A 233 -7.80 18.95 -2.66
C TYR A 233 -7.22 20.36 -2.81
N ASN A 234 -7.98 21.40 -2.44
CA ASN A 234 -7.53 22.77 -2.55
C ASN A 234 -8.04 23.63 -1.38
N ASP A 235 -7.41 24.78 -1.17
CA ASP A 235 -7.78 25.76 -0.15
C ASP A 235 -8.50 27.00 -0.74
N GLY A 236 -8.84 26.95 -2.03
CA GLY A 236 -9.54 28.00 -2.74
C GLY A 236 -11.06 27.83 -2.72
N THR A 237 -11.69 27.74 -3.87
CA THR A 237 -13.13 27.63 -4.05
C THR A 237 -13.62 26.20 -3.85
N ALA A 238 -14.58 26.05 -2.99
CA ALA A 238 -15.13 24.87 -2.31
C ALA A 238 -15.82 23.77 -3.16
N THR A 239 -15.44 23.50 -4.39
CA THR A 239 -16.12 22.46 -5.18
C THR A 239 -15.50 21.07 -5.05
N ASN A 240 -14.25 20.93 -4.58
CA ASN A 240 -13.48 19.69 -4.72
C ASN A 240 -12.70 19.26 -3.46
N GLY A 241 -13.26 19.40 -2.28
CA GLY A 241 -12.64 18.88 -1.07
C GLY A 241 -11.61 19.83 -0.43
N ASN A 242 -12.01 20.46 0.65
CA ASN A 242 -11.12 21.27 1.46
C ASN A 242 -10.31 20.35 2.40
N TYR A 243 -9.04 20.65 2.57
CA TYR A 243 -8.22 20.05 3.62
C TYR A 243 -8.17 20.99 4.84
N GLN A 244 -7.85 20.45 6.01
CA GLN A 244 -7.63 21.23 7.23
C GLN A 244 -6.14 21.45 7.50
N PHE A 245 -5.30 20.54 7.01
CA PHE A 245 -3.85 20.69 7.11
C PHE A 245 -3.18 20.16 5.85
N ILE A 246 -2.00 20.70 5.58
CA ILE A 246 -1.12 20.32 4.48
C ILE A 246 0.32 20.32 5.00
N ASP A 247 1.06 19.29 4.65
CA ASP A 247 2.48 19.16 4.96
C ASP A 247 3.28 19.33 3.66
N VAL A 248 4.17 20.33 3.67
CA VAL A 248 5.00 20.69 2.53
C VAL A 248 6.46 20.51 2.93
N LYS A 249 7.21 19.83 2.08
CA LYS A 249 8.62 19.54 2.31
C LYS A 249 9.48 20.12 1.19
N TYR A 250 10.57 20.78 1.59
CA TYR A 250 11.65 21.17 0.71
C TYR A 250 12.97 20.84 1.40
N ASN A 251 13.63 19.78 0.98
CA ASN A 251 14.89 19.34 1.55
C ASN A 251 15.71 18.55 0.51
N ASP A 252 16.89 18.11 0.95
CA ASP A 252 17.85 17.39 0.16
C ASP A 252 17.96 15.88 0.52
N GLN A 253 17.09 15.39 1.41
CA GLN A 253 17.18 14.01 1.92
C GLN A 253 16.96 12.97 0.82
N ASP A 254 16.07 13.28 -0.12
CA ASP A 254 15.68 12.36 -1.18
C ASP A 254 16.53 12.57 -2.46
N LEU A 255 17.51 13.49 -2.43
CA LEU A 255 18.35 13.83 -3.58
C LEU A 255 19.41 12.75 -3.81
N ALA A 256 19.51 12.29 -5.06
CA ALA A 256 20.57 11.40 -5.55
C ALA A 256 21.00 11.81 -6.95
N ASN A 257 22.30 12.07 -7.12
CA ASN A 257 22.86 12.53 -8.40
C ASN A 257 23.89 11.54 -8.98
N VAL A 258 24.09 10.43 -8.29
CA VAL A 258 24.77 9.24 -8.78
C VAL A 258 23.93 8.04 -8.38
N VAL A 259 23.43 7.30 -9.35
CA VAL A 259 22.64 6.10 -9.11
C VAL A 259 23.36 4.89 -9.67
N THR A 260 23.55 3.89 -8.83
CA THR A 260 24.14 2.61 -9.24
C THR A 260 23.14 1.48 -9.09
N VAL A 261 22.98 0.68 -10.12
CA VAL A 261 22.11 -0.49 -10.14
C VAL A 261 22.91 -1.71 -10.56
N THR A 262 22.84 -2.78 -9.75
CA THR A 262 23.53 -4.03 -10.04
C THR A 262 22.53 -5.18 -10.00
N ARG A 263 22.34 -5.83 -11.13
CA ARG A 263 21.55 -7.07 -11.17
C ARG A 263 22.33 -8.25 -10.57
N SER A 264 21.67 -9.26 -10.14
CA SER A 264 22.31 -10.50 -9.67
C SER A 264 23.20 -11.10 -10.77
N GLY A 265 24.47 -11.34 -10.46
CA GLY A 265 25.46 -11.87 -11.42
C GLY A 265 25.83 -10.93 -12.57
N GLY A 266 25.42 -9.66 -12.54
CA GLY A 266 25.74 -8.66 -13.57
C GLY A 266 26.81 -7.67 -13.15
N THR A 267 27.06 -6.69 -14.02
CA THR A 267 27.98 -5.58 -13.78
C THR A 267 27.23 -4.36 -13.27
N THR A 268 27.85 -3.60 -12.36
CA THR A 268 27.24 -2.36 -11.84
C THR A 268 27.07 -1.35 -12.95
N GLN A 269 25.86 -0.90 -13.15
CA GLN A 269 25.48 0.16 -14.07
C GLN A 269 25.36 1.47 -13.30
N THR A 270 25.88 2.57 -13.85
CA THR A 270 25.91 3.87 -13.18
C THR A 270 25.34 4.96 -14.06
N ALA A 271 24.41 5.72 -13.50
CA ALA A 271 23.91 6.97 -14.07
C ALA A 271 24.37 8.15 -13.20
N THR A 272 24.70 9.27 -13.82
CA THR A 272 25.31 10.43 -13.12
C THR A 272 24.83 11.75 -13.72
N ASN A 273 24.45 12.71 -12.87
CA ASN A 273 24.20 14.09 -13.25
C ASN A 273 25.32 15.01 -12.71
N ALA A 274 26.22 15.46 -13.60
CA ALA A 274 27.36 16.30 -13.23
C ALA A 274 26.95 17.71 -12.75
N ALA A 275 25.87 18.26 -13.31
CA ALA A 275 25.36 19.58 -12.91
C ALA A 275 24.82 19.52 -11.47
N SER A 276 24.04 18.50 -11.15
CA SER A 276 23.54 18.27 -9.80
C SER A 276 24.68 18.02 -8.79
N ILE A 277 25.71 17.27 -9.17
CA ILE A 277 26.90 17.07 -8.30
C ILE A 277 27.59 18.41 -8.01
N SER A 278 27.69 19.29 -9.00
CA SER A 278 28.27 20.63 -8.81
C SER A 278 27.44 21.51 -7.86
N ALA A 279 26.11 21.36 -7.88
CA ALA A 279 25.21 22.13 -7.04
C ALA A 279 25.03 21.57 -5.61
N TYR A 280 24.99 20.24 -5.46
CA TYR A 280 24.57 19.58 -4.22
C TYR A 280 25.58 18.59 -3.65
N TYR A 281 26.83 18.56 -4.15
CA TYR A 281 27.82 17.53 -3.88
C TYR A 281 27.37 16.15 -4.33
N ARG A 282 28.31 15.18 -4.34
CA ARG A 282 28.04 13.80 -4.75
C ARG A 282 27.16 13.08 -3.74
N ARG A 283 25.99 12.62 -4.17
CA ARG A 283 25.04 11.81 -3.41
C ARG A 283 24.72 10.54 -4.18
N THR A 284 25.16 9.40 -3.64
CA THR A 284 25.03 8.12 -4.31
C THR A 284 23.89 7.31 -3.73
N LEU A 285 22.97 6.82 -4.60
CA LEU A 285 21.99 5.80 -4.32
C LEU A 285 22.41 4.50 -4.98
N SER A 286 22.42 3.39 -4.24
CA SER A 286 22.81 2.07 -4.76
C SER A 286 21.67 1.07 -4.59
N ARG A 287 21.37 0.32 -5.64
CA ARG A 287 20.47 -0.84 -5.64
C ARG A 287 21.22 -2.06 -6.14
N THR A 288 21.15 -3.17 -5.42
CA THR A 288 21.90 -4.40 -5.73
C THR A 288 21.01 -5.63 -5.55
N GLY A 289 21.40 -6.74 -6.16
CA GLY A 289 20.72 -8.04 -5.99
C GLY A 289 19.39 -8.14 -6.76
N LEU A 290 19.14 -7.27 -7.72
CA LEU A 290 17.93 -7.30 -8.53
C LEU A 290 17.98 -8.47 -9.53
N LEU A 291 16.85 -9.14 -9.72
CA LEU A 291 16.73 -10.25 -10.68
C LEU A 291 16.45 -9.76 -12.11
N LEU A 292 16.88 -8.56 -12.47
CA LEU A 292 16.80 -8.03 -13.83
C LEU A 292 17.53 -8.96 -14.81
N GLN A 293 16.97 -9.17 -15.99
CA GLN A 293 17.52 -10.11 -16.97
C GLN A 293 18.82 -9.58 -17.62
N THR A 294 18.94 -8.27 -17.83
CA THR A 294 20.07 -7.66 -18.56
C THR A 294 20.66 -6.46 -17.84
N ASP A 295 21.95 -6.18 -18.09
CA ASP A 295 22.61 -4.95 -17.60
C ASP A 295 22.00 -3.69 -18.24
N ALA A 296 21.44 -3.79 -19.43
CA ALA A 296 20.72 -2.69 -20.10
C ALA A 296 19.46 -2.26 -19.32
N GLN A 297 18.72 -3.24 -18.76
CA GLN A 297 17.57 -2.94 -17.87
C GLN A 297 18.07 -2.24 -16.57
N ALA A 298 19.19 -2.68 -16.02
CA ALA A 298 19.78 -2.05 -14.84
C ALA A 298 20.20 -0.59 -15.12
N LEU A 299 20.81 -0.32 -16.27
CA LEU A 299 21.16 1.04 -16.69
C LEU A 299 19.91 1.91 -16.91
N ALA A 300 18.90 1.38 -17.57
CA ALA A 300 17.63 2.10 -17.77
C ALA A 300 16.98 2.47 -16.41
N GLN A 301 16.99 1.54 -15.45
CA GLN A 301 16.49 1.80 -14.11
C GLN A 301 17.32 2.87 -13.38
N ALA A 302 18.65 2.82 -13.49
CA ALA A 302 19.53 3.83 -12.90
C ALA A 302 19.24 5.23 -13.44
N ASN A 303 19.04 5.37 -14.75
CA ASN A 303 18.68 6.64 -15.38
C ASN A 303 17.31 7.16 -14.91
N MET A 304 16.30 6.29 -14.80
CA MET A 304 14.97 6.68 -14.32
C MET A 304 14.99 7.21 -12.89
N ILE A 305 15.69 6.52 -12.00
CA ILE A 305 15.84 6.96 -10.61
C ILE A 305 16.60 8.27 -10.55
N LEU A 306 17.66 8.42 -11.34
CA LEU A 306 18.45 9.64 -11.40
C LEU A 306 17.57 10.85 -11.82
N ASN A 307 16.83 10.72 -12.91
CA ASN A 307 15.96 11.79 -13.42
C ASN A 307 14.87 12.22 -12.42
N TYR A 308 14.49 11.34 -11.52
CA TYR A 308 13.51 11.66 -10.48
C TYR A 308 14.14 12.34 -9.25
N ARG A 309 15.43 12.08 -8.96
CA ARG A 309 16.08 12.48 -7.69
C ARG A 309 17.22 13.47 -7.85
N ASP A 310 17.54 13.90 -9.04
CA ASP A 310 18.73 14.72 -9.29
C ASP A 310 18.60 16.19 -8.86
N THR A 311 17.39 16.64 -8.53
CA THR A 311 17.10 18.01 -8.10
C THR A 311 16.29 18.02 -6.80
N ALA A 312 16.50 19.07 -5.99
CA ALA A 312 15.67 19.30 -4.81
C ALA A 312 14.39 20.03 -5.23
N GLU A 313 13.24 19.43 -4.94
CA GLU A 313 11.93 20.00 -5.28
C GLU A 313 11.09 20.24 -4.03
N MET A 314 10.24 21.27 -4.08
CA MET A 314 9.24 21.50 -3.07
C MET A 314 8.04 20.61 -3.37
N THR A 315 7.72 19.71 -2.44
CA THR A 315 6.66 18.73 -2.60
C THR A 315 5.62 18.81 -1.48
N ILE A 316 4.37 18.51 -1.81
CA ILE A 316 3.33 18.28 -0.82
C ILE A 316 3.41 16.81 -0.41
N ARG A 317 3.74 16.58 0.86
CA ARG A 317 3.91 15.23 1.42
C ARG A 317 2.61 14.62 1.89
N ALA A 318 1.77 15.43 2.50
CA ALA A 318 0.50 14.96 3.02
C ALA A 318 -0.55 16.07 3.01
N VAL A 319 -1.78 15.64 2.90
CA VAL A 319 -2.96 16.50 3.03
C VAL A 319 -4.02 15.74 3.84
N GLY A 320 -4.78 16.46 4.66
CA GLY A 320 -5.80 15.79 5.44
C GLY A 320 -6.73 16.71 6.19
N GLY A 321 -7.65 16.08 6.92
CA GLY A 321 -8.64 16.77 7.74
C GLY A 321 -9.67 15.82 8.33
N ASP A 322 -10.61 16.40 9.05
CA ASP A 322 -11.73 15.71 9.65
C ASP A 322 -12.84 15.50 8.60
N ILE A 323 -12.99 14.27 8.15
CA ILE A 323 -13.97 13.92 7.12
C ILE A 323 -15.41 13.81 7.68
N SER A 324 -15.59 13.83 9.00
CA SER A 324 -16.93 13.78 9.61
C SER A 324 -17.71 15.08 9.44
N VAL A 325 -16.99 16.20 9.25
CA VAL A 325 -17.61 17.54 9.15
C VAL A 325 -17.76 18.05 7.72
N GLN A 326 -17.21 17.35 6.74
CA GLN A 326 -17.26 17.78 5.32
C GLN A 326 -17.70 16.65 4.39
N PRO A 327 -18.97 16.62 3.97
CA PRO A 327 -19.56 15.53 3.17
C PRO A 327 -18.80 15.22 1.87
N TYR A 328 -18.25 16.23 1.20
CA TYR A 328 -17.52 16.04 -0.06
C TYR A 328 -16.19 15.29 0.12
N THR A 329 -15.50 15.54 1.23
CA THR A 329 -14.24 14.84 1.55
C THR A 329 -14.50 13.43 2.06
N THR A 330 -15.65 13.17 2.68
CA THR A 330 -16.00 11.84 3.22
C THR A 330 -16.01 10.78 2.12
N VAL A 331 -16.79 10.95 1.07
CA VAL A 331 -16.86 9.97 -0.03
C VAL A 331 -15.51 9.85 -0.74
N SER A 332 -14.81 10.98 -0.95
CA SER A 332 -13.49 10.98 -1.55
C SER A 332 -12.50 10.15 -0.73
N ALA A 333 -12.43 10.36 0.59
CA ALA A 333 -11.55 9.62 1.48
C ALA A 333 -11.90 8.13 1.59
N LEU A 334 -13.19 7.79 1.63
CA LEU A 334 -13.66 6.41 1.74
C LEU A 334 -13.43 5.58 0.46
N THR A 335 -13.46 6.24 -0.71
CA THR A 335 -13.27 5.56 -2.01
C THR A 335 -11.81 5.45 -2.42
N LEU A 336 -10.94 6.30 -1.87
CA LEU A 336 -9.53 6.38 -2.24
C LEU A 336 -8.79 5.07 -1.99
N GLU A 337 -7.85 4.73 -2.89
CA GLU A 337 -6.94 3.59 -2.72
C GLU A 337 -5.48 4.05 -2.99
N LEU A 338 -4.54 3.22 -2.57
CA LEU A 338 -3.12 3.44 -2.86
C LEU A 338 -2.89 3.49 -4.39
N CYS A 339 -1.97 4.32 -4.82
CA CYS A 339 -1.71 4.64 -6.23
C CYS A 339 -2.86 5.34 -6.98
N ASP A 340 -3.93 5.77 -6.33
CA ASP A 340 -4.93 6.60 -7.01
C ASP A 340 -4.38 7.99 -7.31
N PRO A 341 -4.76 8.60 -8.46
CA PRO A 341 -4.31 9.94 -8.81
C PRO A 341 -4.96 10.99 -7.90
N VAL A 342 -4.14 11.91 -7.41
CA VAL A 342 -4.58 13.05 -6.58
C VAL A 342 -3.97 14.35 -7.10
N TYR A 343 -4.72 15.43 -6.98
CA TYR A 343 -4.28 16.78 -7.22
C TYR A 343 -4.44 17.60 -5.95
N VAL A 344 -3.35 18.18 -5.48
CA VAL A 344 -3.35 19.04 -4.29
C VAL A 344 -2.84 20.41 -4.68
N GLN A 345 -3.58 21.44 -4.30
CA GLN A 345 -3.22 22.82 -4.53
C GLN A 345 -3.24 23.62 -3.23
N LYS A 346 -2.18 24.37 -3.00
CA LYS A 346 -2.07 25.36 -1.95
C LYS A 346 -1.85 26.73 -2.56
N GLN A 347 -2.73 27.67 -2.23
CA GLN A 347 -2.58 29.08 -2.61
C GLN A 347 -1.87 29.81 -1.47
N PRO A 348 -0.60 30.17 -1.59
CA PRO A 348 0.08 30.95 -0.58
C PRO A 348 -0.39 32.42 -0.61
N ILE A 349 -0.21 33.13 0.50
CA ILE A 349 -0.54 34.56 0.58
C ILE A 349 0.31 35.38 -0.39
N VAL A 350 1.54 34.95 -0.64
CA VAL A 350 2.49 35.58 -1.57
C VAL A 350 3.20 34.50 -2.37
N GLY A 351 3.35 34.72 -3.67
CA GLY A 351 4.06 33.81 -4.56
C GLY A 351 3.17 33.04 -5.52
N VAL A 352 3.70 31.97 -6.08
CA VAL A 352 3.01 31.10 -7.04
C VAL A 352 2.31 29.97 -6.30
N ASP A 353 1.17 29.53 -6.81
CA ASP A 353 0.45 28.36 -6.28
C ASP A 353 1.36 27.14 -6.25
N LEU A 354 1.40 26.48 -5.10
CA LEU A 354 2.03 25.19 -4.96
C LEU A 354 1.03 24.10 -5.37
N THR A 355 1.35 23.39 -6.42
CA THR A 355 0.49 22.33 -6.95
C THR A 355 1.26 21.03 -7.06
N VAL A 356 0.62 19.92 -6.66
CA VAL A 356 1.13 18.58 -6.87
C VAL A 356 0.04 17.75 -7.53
N LYS A 357 0.34 17.25 -8.73
CA LYS A 357 -0.41 16.18 -9.37
C LYS A 357 0.38 14.91 -9.16
N GLY A 358 -0.09 14.07 -8.28
CA GLY A 358 0.65 12.90 -7.81
C GLY A 358 -0.23 11.69 -7.62
N LEU A 359 0.34 10.68 -6.99
CA LEU A 359 -0.32 9.45 -6.59
C LEU A 359 -0.39 9.33 -5.07
N VAL A 360 -1.42 8.69 -4.58
CA VAL A 360 -1.55 8.33 -3.16
C VAL A 360 -0.46 7.33 -2.79
N GLN A 361 0.40 7.72 -1.86
CA GLN A 361 1.45 6.85 -1.31
C GLN A 361 1.03 6.21 0.01
N GLY A 362 0.13 6.85 0.76
CA GLY A 362 -0.38 6.30 2.00
C GLY A 362 -1.71 6.92 2.42
N ILE A 363 -2.46 6.16 3.18
CA ILE A 363 -3.75 6.55 3.74
C ILE A 363 -3.77 6.17 5.21
N ARG A 364 -3.99 7.16 6.07
CA ARG A 364 -4.18 6.97 7.49
C ARG A 364 -5.54 7.45 7.94
N HIS A 365 -6.24 6.65 8.72
CA HIS A 365 -7.48 7.01 9.39
C HIS A 365 -7.29 6.93 10.89
N ASP A 366 -7.53 8.03 11.59
CA ASP A 366 -7.60 8.09 13.05
C ASP A 366 -9.05 8.43 13.44
N ILE A 367 -9.73 7.46 14.03
CA ILE A 367 -11.19 7.50 14.27
C ILE A 367 -11.43 7.42 15.78
N THR A 368 -12.17 8.36 16.30
CA THR A 368 -12.74 8.36 17.65
C THR A 368 -14.24 8.55 17.55
N PRO A 369 -15.02 8.39 18.64
CA PRO A 369 -16.46 8.60 18.59
C PRO A 369 -16.90 9.97 18.07
N ASP A 370 -16.08 11.01 18.30
CA ASP A 370 -16.42 12.39 17.98
C ASP A 370 -15.70 12.93 16.73
N ARG A 371 -14.74 12.19 16.19
CA ARG A 371 -13.85 12.73 15.14
C ARG A 371 -13.28 11.64 14.25
N TRP A 372 -13.18 11.94 12.95
CA TRP A 372 -12.53 11.06 11.98
C TRP A 372 -11.52 11.85 11.13
N ILE A 373 -10.26 11.76 11.49
CA ILE A 373 -9.17 12.39 10.71
C ILE A 373 -8.68 11.41 9.66
N THR A 374 -8.60 11.88 8.44
CA THR A 374 -7.94 11.16 7.35
C THR A 374 -6.72 11.95 6.89
N THR A 375 -5.58 11.29 6.81
CA THR A 375 -4.33 11.82 6.26
C THR A 375 -3.99 11.04 5.01
N ILE A 376 -3.75 11.75 3.91
CA ILE A 376 -3.39 11.18 2.61
C ILE A 376 -1.96 11.61 2.33
N LYS A 377 -1.03 10.66 2.26
CA LYS A 377 0.35 10.89 1.82
C LYS A 377 0.37 10.90 0.30
N THR A 378 1.10 11.84 -0.27
CA THR A 378 1.21 12.01 -1.72
C THR A 378 2.66 11.93 -2.16
N GLY A 379 2.88 11.50 -3.40
CA GLY A 379 4.21 11.48 -4.02
C GLY A 379 4.10 11.74 -5.51
N LEU A 380 5.12 12.36 -6.08
CA LEU A 380 5.21 12.53 -7.51
C LEU A 380 5.33 11.16 -8.18
N PRO A 381 4.67 10.91 -9.31
CA PRO A 381 4.81 9.66 -10.03
C PRO A 381 6.19 9.57 -10.71
N LEU A 382 6.70 8.36 -10.84
CA LEU A 382 7.77 8.07 -11.79
C LEU A 382 7.19 8.24 -13.20
N SER A 383 7.44 9.38 -13.81
CA SER A 383 7.01 9.63 -15.18
C SER A 383 8.07 9.13 -16.16
N THR A 384 7.76 8.07 -16.88
CA THR A 384 8.65 7.48 -17.88
C THR A 384 7.95 7.24 -19.21
N ALA A 385 6.66 7.49 -19.30
CA ALA A 385 5.91 7.21 -20.51
C ALA A 385 5.69 8.47 -21.35
N PHE A 386 6.11 8.41 -22.61
CA PHE A 386 5.64 9.35 -23.62
C PHE A 386 4.15 9.07 -23.88
N ILE A 387 3.29 10.04 -23.58
CA ILE A 387 1.84 9.93 -23.81
C ILE A 387 1.45 10.87 -24.92
N LEU A 388 1.10 10.33 -26.06
CA LEU A 388 0.70 11.12 -27.23
C LEU A 388 -0.50 12.01 -26.88
N GLY A 389 -0.35 13.32 -27.10
CA GLY A 389 -1.38 14.31 -26.80
C GLY A 389 -1.38 14.83 -25.35
N SER A 390 -0.48 14.39 -24.50
CA SER A 390 -0.26 14.99 -23.18
C SER A 390 0.62 16.23 -23.30
N SER A 391 0.22 17.33 -22.67
CA SER A 391 1.04 18.55 -22.59
C SER A 391 2.22 18.41 -21.62
N GLU A 392 2.21 17.39 -20.77
CA GLU A 392 3.20 17.15 -19.73
C GLU A 392 4.13 15.97 -20.09
N TYR A 393 3.57 14.90 -20.67
CA TYR A 393 4.27 13.65 -20.98
C TYR A 393 4.34 13.34 -22.48
N GLY A 394 3.83 14.21 -23.33
CA GLY A 394 3.76 14.04 -24.78
C GLY A 394 4.69 14.98 -25.56
N ILE A 395 5.68 15.58 -24.92
CA ILE A 395 6.60 16.54 -25.55
C ILE A 395 7.79 15.78 -26.13
N LEU A 396 7.91 15.80 -27.46
CA LEU A 396 9.01 15.16 -28.18
C LEU A 396 10.35 15.80 -27.77
N GLY A 397 11.29 14.96 -27.31
CA GLY A 397 12.61 15.41 -26.85
C GLY A 397 12.71 15.71 -25.35
N THR A 398 11.59 15.73 -24.63
CA THR A 398 11.55 15.92 -23.16
C THR A 398 10.98 14.69 -22.44
N SER A 399 10.05 13.99 -23.09
CA SER A 399 9.48 12.74 -22.57
C SER A 399 10.14 11.54 -23.22
N THR A 400 10.49 10.53 -22.44
CA THR A 400 11.09 9.28 -22.94
C THR A 400 10.01 8.35 -23.51
N LEU A 401 10.33 7.68 -24.62
CA LEU A 401 9.52 6.61 -25.21
C LEU A 401 9.53 5.35 -24.35
#